data_13d6f4d40285b616f41f68685ac7d21f
#
_entry.id   13d6f4d40285b616f41f68685ac7d21f
#
_cell.length_a   1.000
_cell.length_b   1.000
_cell.length_c   1.000
_cell.angle_alpha   90.00
_cell.angle_beta   90.00
_cell.angle_gamma   90.00
#
_symmetry.space_group_name_H-M   'P 1'
#
loop_
_entity.id
_entity.type
_entity.pdbx_description
1 polymer ?
#
loop_
_entity_poly.entity_id
_entity_poly.type
_entity_poly.pdbx_seq_one_letter_code
_entity_poly.pdbx_strand_id
1 'polypeptide(L)'
;MRAVIQRVSHASVTIDGVVKSEIKQGFLILLGVCDEDTMEDVEWLVKKVANLRVFGDENDVMNLSIQDVDGNALVVSQFTLFASYKKGNRPSWFKAGSHEHSIPLYEAFCAQLSEAIGKQVGTGEFGADMKVELLNDGPVTICMDTKNKE
;
A
#
# COMPACT_ATOMS: atom_id res chain seq x y z
N MET A 1 10.72 1.28 4.88
CA MET A 1 9.54 0.97 4.04
C MET A 1 8.51 2.08 4.23
N ARG A 2 7.95 2.56 3.16
CA ARG A 2 6.94 3.62 3.18
C ARG A 2 5.66 3.13 2.54
N ALA A 3 4.54 3.50 3.11
CA ALA A 3 3.23 3.20 2.56
C ALA A 3 2.35 4.45 2.55
N VAL A 4 1.62 4.64 1.47
CA VAL A 4 0.51 5.58 1.40
C VAL A 4 -0.76 4.74 1.31
N ILE A 5 -1.62 4.87 2.30
CA ILE A 5 -2.81 4.06 2.47
C ILE A 5 -4.02 4.94 2.28
N GLN A 6 -4.86 4.59 1.31
CA GLN A 6 -6.09 5.33 1.03
C GLN A 6 -7.30 4.42 1.25
N ARG A 7 -8.24 4.89 2.05
CA ARG A 7 -9.52 4.20 2.22
C ARG A 7 -10.35 4.40 0.96
N VAL A 8 -10.83 3.30 0.38
CA VAL A 8 -11.52 3.33 -0.91
C VAL A 8 -12.86 2.62 -0.86
N SER A 9 -13.80 3.09 -1.69
CA SER A 9 -15.03 2.35 -2.02
C SER A 9 -14.77 1.32 -3.10
N HIS A 10 -13.83 1.59 -3.99
CA HIS A 10 -13.31 0.68 -5.01
C HIS A 10 -11.96 1.17 -5.50
N ALA A 11 -11.16 0.25 -6.03
CA ALA A 11 -9.91 0.57 -6.72
C ALA A 11 -9.58 -0.52 -7.73
N SER A 12 -8.81 -0.14 -8.76
CA SER A 12 -8.36 -1.09 -9.79
C SER A 12 -6.99 -0.72 -10.32
N VAL A 13 -6.29 -1.72 -10.84
CA VAL A 13 -5.04 -1.58 -11.59
C VAL A 13 -5.24 -2.14 -12.98
N THR A 14 -4.93 -1.34 -13.99
CA THR A 14 -4.99 -1.73 -15.40
C THR A 14 -3.59 -1.69 -15.99
N ILE A 15 -3.20 -2.76 -16.69
CA ILE A 15 -1.92 -2.91 -17.37
C ILE A 15 -2.21 -3.29 -18.83
N ASP A 16 -1.65 -2.54 -19.77
CA ASP A 16 -1.85 -2.76 -21.21
C ASP A 16 -3.34 -2.88 -21.60
N GLY A 17 -4.19 -2.04 -20.99
CA GLY A 17 -5.63 -2.01 -21.27
C GLY A 17 -6.43 -3.12 -20.60
N VAL A 18 -5.81 -3.98 -19.81
CA VAL A 18 -6.47 -5.11 -19.12
C VAL A 18 -6.45 -4.88 -17.61
N VAL A 19 -7.60 -5.03 -16.97
CA VAL A 19 -7.71 -4.95 -15.52
C VAL A 19 -6.96 -6.14 -14.89
N LYS A 20 -5.86 -5.84 -14.20
CA LYS A 20 -5.03 -6.84 -13.51
C LYS A 20 -5.65 -7.25 -12.18
N SER A 21 -6.14 -6.27 -11.41
CA SER A 21 -6.75 -6.46 -10.10
C SER A 21 -7.77 -5.38 -9.84
N GLU A 22 -8.81 -5.71 -9.10
CA GLU A 22 -9.78 -4.73 -8.60
C GLU A 22 -10.33 -5.17 -7.25
N ILE A 23 -10.70 -4.20 -6.44
CA ILE A 23 -11.30 -4.38 -5.13
C ILE A 23 -12.50 -3.46 -4.96
N LYS A 24 -13.39 -3.82 -4.04
CA LYS A 24 -14.43 -2.94 -3.54
C LYS A 24 -13.93 -2.22 -2.28
N GLN A 25 -14.73 -2.10 -1.24
CA GLN A 25 -14.36 -1.42 -0.01
C GLN A 25 -13.04 -1.97 0.57
N GLY A 26 -12.18 -1.07 0.97
CA GLY A 26 -10.93 -1.44 1.62
C GLY A 26 -9.85 -0.37 1.47
N PHE A 27 -8.62 -0.82 1.17
CA PHE A 27 -7.46 0.06 1.00
C PHE A 27 -6.83 -0.08 -0.37
N LEU A 28 -6.48 1.07 -0.97
CA LEU A 28 -5.39 1.13 -1.94
C LEU A 28 -4.12 1.47 -1.18
N ILE A 29 -3.09 0.66 -1.36
CA ILE A 29 -1.81 0.81 -0.68
C ILE A 29 -0.71 1.00 -1.72
N LEU A 30 -0.05 2.15 -1.71
CA LEU A 30 1.16 2.40 -2.47
C LEU A 30 2.35 2.05 -1.56
N LEU A 31 3.18 1.12 -1.97
CA LEU A 31 4.26 0.57 -1.13
C LEU A 31 5.63 0.83 -1.75
N GLY A 32 6.47 1.56 -1.03
CA GLY A 32 7.87 1.82 -1.40
C GLY A 32 8.83 1.07 -0.48
N VAL A 33 9.89 0.53 -1.07
CA VAL A 33 10.94 -0.21 -0.35
C VAL A 33 12.29 0.48 -0.57
N CYS A 34 13.10 0.56 0.47
CA CYS A 34 14.49 1.01 0.38
C CYS A 34 15.45 -0.14 0.76
N ASP A 35 16.74 0.03 0.45
CA ASP A 35 17.72 -1.06 0.65
C ASP A 35 17.94 -1.41 2.13
N GLU A 36 17.63 -0.51 3.05
CA GLU A 36 17.74 -0.75 4.49
C GLU A 36 16.55 -1.52 5.06
N ASP A 37 15.50 -1.76 4.28
CA ASP A 37 14.33 -2.48 4.75
C ASP A 37 14.62 -3.98 4.90
N THR A 38 14.01 -4.57 5.91
CA THR A 38 14.11 -6.00 6.21
C THR A 38 12.72 -6.59 6.42
N MET A 39 12.66 -7.86 6.68
CA MET A 39 11.41 -8.55 7.00
C MET A 39 10.73 -7.97 8.26
N GLU A 40 11.48 -7.42 9.19
CA GLU A 40 10.91 -6.73 10.35
C GLU A 40 10.04 -5.53 9.95
N ASP A 41 10.48 -4.78 8.93
CA ASP A 41 9.68 -3.66 8.38
C ASP A 41 8.38 -4.17 7.77
N VAL A 42 8.43 -5.27 7.04
CA VAL A 42 7.24 -5.91 6.46
C VAL A 42 6.26 -6.31 7.55
N GLU A 43 6.72 -7.05 8.54
CA GLU A 43 5.89 -7.57 9.64
C GLU A 43 5.22 -6.44 10.43
N TRP A 44 5.99 -5.41 10.75
CA TRP A 44 5.46 -4.25 11.48
C TRP A 44 4.39 -3.53 10.67
N LEU A 45 4.65 -3.29 9.39
CA LEU A 45 3.74 -2.54 8.52
C LEU A 45 2.45 -3.32 8.27
N VAL A 46 2.54 -4.63 7.99
CA VAL A 46 1.39 -5.51 7.83
C VAL A 46 0.49 -5.45 9.05
N LYS A 47 1.08 -5.58 10.24
CA LYS A 47 0.33 -5.54 11.49
C LYS A 47 -0.38 -4.19 11.68
N LYS A 48 0.29 -3.09 11.36
CA LYS A 48 -0.30 -1.75 11.45
C LYS A 48 -1.46 -1.58 10.47
N VAL A 49 -1.27 -1.94 9.22
CA VAL A 49 -2.30 -1.81 8.18
C VAL A 49 -3.52 -2.68 8.50
N ALA A 50 -3.32 -3.94 8.87
CA ALA A 50 -4.41 -4.86 9.17
C ALA A 50 -5.27 -4.42 10.36
N ASN A 51 -4.69 -3.69 11.30
CA ASN A 51 -5.37 -3.26 12.53
C ASN A 51 -5.72 -1.77 12.55
N LEU A 52 -5.45 -1.04 11.48
CA LEU A 52 -5.73 0.39 11.39
C LEU A 52 -7.24 0.65 11.43
N ARG A 53 -7.67 1.47 12.37
CA ARG A 53 -9.09 1.65 12.69
C ARG A 53 -9.62 2.93 12.05
N VAL A 54 -9.85 2.89 10.74
CA VAL A 54 -10.26 4.06 9.93
C VAL A 54 -11.58 3.87 9.20
N PHE A 55 -12.25 2.76 9.39
CA PHE A 55 -13.60 2.54 8.85
C PHE A 55 -14.64 2.95 9.89
N GLY A 56 -15.74 3.53 9.40
CA GLY A 56 -16.81 4.01 10.25
C GLY A 56 -17.54 2.88 10.97
N ASP A 57 -17.84 3.10 12.24
CA ASP A 57 -18.73 2.24 13.00
C ASP A 57 -20.21 2.68 12.82
N GLU A 58 -21.10 2.12 13.61
CA GLU A 58 -22.55 2.43 13.57
C GLU A 58 -22.87 3.90 13.86
N ASN A 59 -21.94 4.64 14.49
CA ASN A 59 -22.05 6.06 14.79
C ASN A 59 -21.24 6.93 13.83
N ASP A 60 -20.75 6.33 12.72
CA ASP A 60 -19.89 6.97 11.72
C ASP A 60 -18.59 7.53 12.32
N VAL A 61 -18.06 6.85 13.34
CA VAL A 61 -16.78 7.16 13.95
C VAL A 61 -15.73 6.19 13.41
N MET A 62 -14.56 6.71 13.02
CA MET A 62 -13.42 5.89 12.57
C MET A 62 -12.95 4.99 13.71
N ASN A 63 -13.37 3.75 13.71
CA ASN A 63 -13.21 2.81 14.81
C ASN A 63 -12.98 1.36 14.40
N LEU A 64 -13.33 1.01 13.17
CA LEU A 64 -13.26 -0.36 12.67
C LEU A 64 -12.04 -0.55 11.76
N SER A 65 -11.44 -1.75 11.83
CA SER A 65 -10.34 -2.15 10.95
C SER A 65 -10.88 -2.68 9.62
N ILE A 66 -9.96 -2.90 8.66
CA ILE A 66 -10.29 -3.53 7.38
C ILE A 66 -10.87 -4.94 7.58
N GLN A 67 -10.44 -5.65 8.63
CA GLN A 67 -10.97 -6.97 8.96
C GLN A 67 -12.41 -6.88 9.47
N ASP A 68 -12.71 -5.88 10.30
CA ASP A 68 -14.05 -5.69 10.88
C ASP A 68 -15.11 -5.42 9.81
N VAL A 69 -14.74 -4.73 8.74
CA VAL A 69 -15.66 -4.40 7.64
C VAL A 69 -15.58 -5.40 6.48
N ASP A 70 -14.82 -6.48 6.66
CA ASP A 70 -14.62 -7.50 5.61
C ASP A 70 -14.10 -6.90 4.30
N GLY A 71 -13.23 -5.89 4.40
CA GLY A 71 -12.64 -5.21 3.26
C GLY A 71 -11.48 -5.97 2.63
N ASN A 72 -11.05 -5.51 1.47
CA ASN A 72 -9.85 -6.04 0.80
C ASN A 72 -8.83 -4.93 0.56
N ALA A 73 -7.63 -5.29 0.18
CA ALA A 73 -6.57 -4.37 -0.17
C ALA A 73 -6.06 -4.60 -1.58
N LEU A 74 -5.65 -3.51 -2.22
CA LEU A 74 -4.95 -3.52 -3.51
C LEU A 74 -3.60 -2.88 -3.27
N VAL A 75 -2.52 -3.65 -3.44
CA VAL A 75 -1.15 -3.22 -3.13
C VAL A 75 -0.37 -2.99 -4.40
N VAL A 76 0.10 -1.76 -4.59
CA VAL A 76 0.86 -1.34 -5.76
C VAL A 76 2.25 -0.91 -5.34
N SER A 77 3.28 -1.44 -5.98
CA SER A 77 4.66 -1.00 -5.76
C SER A 77 4.84 0.44 -6.25
N GLN A 78 5.50 1.27 -5.42
CA GLN A 78 5.65 2.71 -5.68
C GLN A 78 7.02 3.19 -5.21
N PHE A 79 8.06 2.99 -6.02
CA PHE A 79 9.42 3.40 -5.66
C PHE A 79 9.53 4.93 -5.55
N THR A 80 8.66 5.67 -6.23
CA THR A 80 8.67 7.14 -6.21
C THR A 80 8.35 7.74 -4.84
N LEU A 81 7.89 6.94 -3.88
CA LEU A 81 7.77 7.37 -2.47
C LEU A 81 9.12 7.70 -1.85
N PHE A 82 10.23 7.24 -2.47
CA PHE A 82 11.59 7.56 -2.06
C PHE A 82 12.25 8.61 -2.96
N ALA A 83 11.45 9.48 -3.55
CA ALA A 83 11.96 10.59 -4.36
C ALA A 83 12.82 11.54 -3.53
N SER A 84 13.95 11.94 -4.07
CA SER A 84 14.75 13.05 -3.53
C SER A 84 14.67 14.22 -4.50
N TYR A 85 14.15 15.35 -4.01
CA TYR A 85 13.88 16.55 -4.79
C TYR A 85 14.42 17.82 -4.13
N LYS A 86 15.32 17.66 -3.14
CA LYS A 86 15.87 18.78 -2.39
C LYS A 86 16.69 19.72 -3.27
N LYS A 87 17.37 19.17 -4.28
CA LYS A 87 18.19 19.94 -5.21
C LYS A 87 17.60 19.84 -6.62
N GLY A 88 16.94 20.92 -7.05
CA GLY A 88 16.34 21.00 -8.37
C GLY A 88 14.99 20.28 -8.47
N ASN A 89 14.36 20.40 -9.66
CA ASN A 89 12.99 19.93 -9.88
C ASN A 89 12.90 18.55 -10.53
N ARG A 90 14.03 17.97 -10.92
CA ARG A 90 14.07 16.59 -11.41
C ARG A 90 14.33 15.66 -10.23
N PRO A 91 13.36 14.82 -9.83
CA PRO A 91 13.56 13.91 -8.72
C PRO A 91 14.67 12.90 -8.99
N SER A 92 15.39 12.50 -7.96
CA SER A 92 16.31 11.38 -8.03
C SER A 92 15.79 10.21 -7.17
N TRP A 93 16.20 9.01 -7.53
CA TRP A 93 15.66 7.76 -6.97
C TRP A 93 16.70 6.96 -6.18
N PHE A 94 17.82 7.57 -5.82
CA PHE A 94 18.93 6.86 -5.17
C PHE A 94 18.54 6.25 -3.80
N LYS A 95 17.47 6.73 -3.19
CA LYS A 95 16.97 6.19 -1.91
C LYS A 95 16.06 4.98 -2.09
N ALA A 96 15.54 4.76 -3.29
CA ALA A 96 14.70 3.60 -3.57
C ALA A 96 15.57 2.33 -3.60
N GLY A 97 15.03 1.23 -3.10
CA GLY A 97 15.71 -0.05 -3.11
C GLY A 97 15.89 -0.61 -4.52
N SER A 98 16.92 -1.44 -4.70
CA SER A 98 17.09 -2.20 -5.95
C SER A 98 15.91 -3.13 -6.18
N HIS A 99 15.68 -3.53 -7.43
CA HIS A 99 14.63 -4.50 -7.76
C HIS A 99 14.85 -5.83 -7.06
N GLU A 100 16.10 -6.31 -7.00
CA GLU A 100 16.44 -7.58 -6.33
C GLU A 100 16.07 -7.57 -4.86
N HIS A 101 16.20 -6.43 -4.19
CA HIS A 101 15.86 -6.28 -2.78
C HIS A 101 14.36 -6.00 -2.58
N SER A 102 13.78 -5.18 -3.44
CA SER A 102 12.41 -4.67 -3.27
C SER A 102 11.34 -5.71 -3.60
N ILE A 103 11.54 -6.52 -4.64
CA ILE A 103 10.53 -7.49 -5.09
C ILE A 103 10.21 -8.52 -4.02
N PRO A 104 11.18 -9.19 -3.37
CA PRO A 104 10.86 -10.16 -2.31
C PRO A 104 10.13 -9.54 -1.12
N LEU A 105 10.48 -8.31 -0.73
CA LEU A 105 9.82 -7.63 0.38
C LEU A 105 8.41 -7.18 0.03
N TYR A 106 8.19 -6.71 -1.19
CA TYR A 106 6.86 -6.41 -1.71
C TYR A 106 5.98 -7.66 -1.72
N GLU A 107 6.48 -8.76 -2.24
CA GLU A 107 5.75 -10.03 -2.29
C GLU A 107 5.44 -10.55 -0.88
N ALA A 108 6.41 -10.44 0.04
CA ALA A 108 6.19 -10.82 1.44
C ALA A 108 5.12 -9.97 2.10
N PHE A 109 5.10 -8.67 1.84
CA PHE A 109 4.06 -7.79 2.34
C PHE A 109 2.67 -8.22 1.85
N CYS A 110 2.53 -8.49 0.56
CA CYS A 110 1.27 -8.93 -0.02
C CYS A 110 0.80 -10.28 0.57
N ALA A 111 1.71 -11.24 0.70
CA ALA A 111 1.41 -12.55 1.26
C ALA A 111 0.99 -12.46 2.73
N GLN A 112 1.74 -11.71 3.54
CA GLN A 112 1.44 -11.55 4.97
C GLN A 112 0.17 -10.75 5.20
N LEU A 113 -0.08 -9.71 4.39
CA LEU A 113 -1.32 -8.96 4.51
C LEU A 113 -2.53 -9.82 4.13
N SER A 114 -2.41 -10.65 3.07
CA SER A 114 -3.45 -11.61 2.68
C SER A 114 -3.79 -12.55 3.83
N GLU A 115 -2.77 -13.08 4.51
CA GLU A 115 -2.96 -13.94 5.67
C GLU A 115 -3.64 -13.20 6.82
N ALA A 116 -3.19 -11.99 7.11
CA ALA A 116 -3.71 -11.18 8.23
C ALA A 116 -5.18 -10.82 8.06
N ILE A 117 -5.62 -10.49 6.85
CA ILE A 117 -7.03 -10.10 6.60
C ILE A 117 -7.91 -11.25 6.11
N GLY A 118 -7.34 -12.43 5.89
CA GLY A 118 -8.09 -13.61 5.46
C GLY A 118 -8.60 -13.55 4.03
N LYS A 119 -7.99 -12.73 3.17
CA LYS A 119 -8.35 -12.58 1.75
C LYS A 119 -7.11 -12.44 0.91
N GLN A 120 -7.13 -12.93 -0.32
CA GLN A 120 -6.09 -12.64 -1.29
C GLN A 120 -6.14 -11.16 -1.67
N VAL A 121 -5.09 -10.40 -1.32
CA VAL A 121 -5.00 -8.99 -1.73
C VAL A 121 -4.79 -8.88 -3.23
N GLY A 122 -5.33 -7.83 -3.84
CA GLY A 122 -5.03 -7.48 -5.22
C GLY A 122 -3.61 -6.95 -5.33
N THR A 123 -2.97 -7.22 -6.46
CA THR A 123 -1.61 -6.74 -6.73
C THR A 123 -1.53 -6.13 -8.11
N GLY A 124 -0.53 -5.25 -8.33
CA GLY A 124 -0.10 -4.84 -9.65
C GLY A 124 1.00 -5.76 -10.16
N GLU A 125 1.83 -5.23 -11.04
CA GLU A 125 3.03 -5.91 -11.54
C GLU A 125 4.22 -4.99 -11.32
N PHE A 126 5.21 -5.46 -10.60
CA PHE A 126 6.38 -4.66 -10.25
C PHE A 126 7.11 -4.19 -11.51
N GLY A 127 7.31 -2.87 -11.64
CA GLY A 127 8.00 -2.27 -12.78
C GLY A 127 7.14 -2.01 -14.01
N ALA A 128 5.87 -2.43 -14.02
CA ALA A 128 4.98 -2.18 -15.15
C ALA A 128 4.41 -0.75 -15.13
N ASP A 129 3.96 -0.28 -16.29
CA ASP A 129 3.13 0.92 -16.37
C ASP A 129 1.72 0.57 -15.95
N MET A 130 1.32 1.06 -14.80
CA MET A 130 0.04 0.75 -14.19
C MET A 130 -0.87 1.97 -14.17
N LYS A 131 -2.10 1.81 -14.65
CA LYS A 131 -3.15 2.82 -14.49
C LYS A 131 -3.94 2.45 -13.23
N VAL A 132 -3.80 3.25 -12.21
CA VAL A 132 -4.46 3.01 -10.91
C VAL A 132 -5.64 3.93 -10.77
N GLU A 133 -6.82 3.36 -10.67
CA GLU A 133 -8.07 4.09 -10.48
C GLU A 133 -8.64 3.76 -9.11
N LEU A 134 -9.13 4.76 -8.41
CA LEU A 134 -9.71 4.58 -7.08
C LEU A 134 -10.76 5.65 -6.79
N LEU A 135 -11.67 5.33 -5.90
CA LEU A 135 -12.53 6.33 -5.25
C LEU A 135 -12.12 6.41 -3.78
N ASN A 136 -11.39 7.48 -3.44
CA ASN A 136 -10.99 7.74 -2.06
C ASN A 136 -12.23 8.14 -1.27
N ASP A 137 -12.53 7.33 -0.27
CA ASP A 137 -13.72 7.48 0.55
C ASP A 137 -13.40 8.29 1.81
N GLY A 138 -13.84 9.55 1.80
CA GLY A 138 -13.68 10.38 2.97
C GLY A 138 -13.29 11.85 2.71
N PRO A 139 -12.15 12.27 2.12
CA PRO A 139 -10.98 11.44 1.84
C PRO A 139 -10.25 10.98 3.12
N VAL A 140 -9.67 9.81 3.06
CA VAL A 140 -8.79 9.29 4.11
C VAL A 140 -7.51 8.78 3.46
N THR A 141 -6.40 9.42 3.77
CA THR A 141 -5.06 9.09 3.25
C THR A 141 -4.07 9.15 4.39
N ILE A 142 -3.37 8.06 4.63
CA ILE A 142 -2.42 7.94 5.75
C ILE A 142 -1.07 7.51 5.21
N CYS A 143 -0.02 8.22 5.63
CA CYS A 143 1.36 7.91 5.28
C CYS A 143 2.01 7.22 6.47
N MET A 144 2.68 6.09 6.22
CA MET A 144 3.47 5.37 7.23
C MET A 144 4.89 5.19 6.74
N ASP A 145 5.85 5.31 7.66
CA ASP A 145 7.26 5.07 7.40
C ASP A 145 7.83 4.21 8.54
N THR A 146 8.33 3.02 8.22
CA THR A 146 8.87 2.10 9.23
C THR A 146 10.14 2.61 9.90
N LYS A 147 10.84 3.55 9.26
CA LYS A 147 12.07 4.18 9.79
C LYS A 147 11.78 5.49 10.53
N ASN A 148 10.59 6.01 10.42
CA ASN A 148 10.15 7.24 11.08
C ASN A 148 8.70 7.09 11.54
N LYS A 149 8.51 6.25 12.53
CA LYS A 149 7.19 5.91 13.08
C LYS A 149 6.61 7.10 13.86
N GLU A 150 5.34 7.43 13.60
CA GLU A 150 4.61 8.51 14.27
C GLU A 150 3.38 8.00 15.00
#